data_1c710447c107f8e9790f24396df95b1a
#
_entry.id   1c710447c107f8e9790f24396df95b1a
#
_cell.length_a   1.000
_cell.length_b   1.000
_cell.length_c   1.000
_cell.angle_alpha   90.00
_cell.angle_beta   90.00
_cell.angle_gamma   90.00
#
_symmetry.space_group_name_H-M   'P 1'
#
loop_
_entity.id
_entity.type
_entity.pdbx_description
1 polymer ?
#
loop_
_entity_poly.entity_id
_entity_poly.type
_entity_poly.pdbx_seq_one_letter_code
_entity_poly.pdbx_strand_id
1 'polypeptide(L)'
;MKLDELLNKPKLIGLVADVNTGKSMALYHIIELLKSDYKFQLYTFGLRMGFDFAREIYSLDELEQITDSVIILDETFNLFDFDSRPKRKQIEQTFRLINHNNNVLIMCLLPENCKKFLASKLDAVMFKKCTIADFINGSMTKRIVQGYCGYEKGTTVLNIPIDRMLIYNGKKFSGMHIPYYKKYDTKANNEVILKPKQNNVITKKKGGKS
;
A
#
# COMPACT_ATOMS: atom_id res chain seq x y z
N MET A 1 -14.75 11.71 5.33
CA MET A 1 -13.56 11.51 6.20
C MET A 1 -12.39 12.15 5.49
N LYS A 2 -11.72 13.04 6.15
CA LYS A 2 -10.50 13.67 5.64
C LYS A 2 -9.32 12.69 5.86
N LEU A 3 -8.26 12.79 5.08
CA LEU A 3 -7.07 11.95 5.24
C LEU A 3 -6.46 12.11 6.64
N ASP A 4 -6.46 13.33 7.17
CA ASP A 4 -5.97 13.63 8.51
C ASP A 4 -6.67 12.80 9.61
N GLU A 5 -7.99 12.56 9.49
CA GLU A 5 -8.73 11.71 10.42
C GLU A 5 -8.29 10.24 10.33
N LEU A 6 -7.80 9.83 9.16
CA LEU A 6 -7.31 8.49 8.93
C LEU A 6 -5.90 8.30 9.50
N LEU A 7 -5.08 9.35 9.48
CA LEU A 7 -3.66 9.31 9.84
C LEU A 7 -3.36 9.77 11.28
N ASN A 8 -4.34 10.26 12.02
CA ASN A 8 -4.15 10.85 13.36
C ASN A 8 -3.77 9.88 14.50
N LYS A 9 -3.69 8.58 14.24
CA LYS A 9 -3.35 7.55 15.24
C LYS A 9 -2.58 6.43 14.57
N PRO A 10 -1.77 5.68 15.32
CA PRO A 10 -1.16 4.47 14.77
C PRO A 10 -2.24 3.57 14.19
N LYS A 11 -2.07 3.14 12.94
CA LYS A 11 -3.07 2.37 12.21
C LYS A 11 -2.45 1.45 11.17
N LEU A 12 -3.12 0.33 10.99
CA LEU A 12 -2.89 -0.58 9.86
C LEU A 12 -4.01 -0.39 8.83
N ILE A 13 -3.65 0.08 7.65
CA ILE A 13 -4.59 0.41 6.58
C ILE A 13 -4.31 -0.46 5.36
N GLY A 14 -5.31 -1.16 4.86
CA GLY A 14 -5.21 -1.90 3.60
C GLY A 14 -5.75 -1.06 2.43
N LEU A 15 -4.98 -0.88 1.37
CA LEU A 15 -5.46 -0.43 0.07
C LEU A 15 -5.71 -1.65 -0.81
N VAL A 16 -6.96 -2.08 -0.90
CA VAL A 16 -7.37 -3.26 -1.68
C VAL A 16 -7.81 -2.82 -3.07
N ALA A 17 -7.16 -3.35 -4.08
CA ALA A 17 -7.39 -2.97 -5.47
C ALA A 17 -6.98 -4.10 -6.40
N ASP A 18 -7.75 -4.34 -7.44
CA ASP A 18 -7.36 -5.24 -8.52
C ASP A 18 -6.30 -4.61 -9.44
N VAL A 19 -5.71 -5.42 -10.29
CA VAL A 19 -4.73 -4.97 -11.28
C VAL A 19 -5.36 -3.94 -12.21
N ASN A 20 -4.61 -2.91 -12.58
CA ASN A 20 -5.04 -1.85 -13.52
C ASN A 20 -6.26 -1.02 -13.09
N THR A 21 -6.62 -1.01 -11.81
CA THR A 21 -7.74 -0.21 -11.28
C THR A 21 -7.33 1.14 -10.71
N GLY A 22 -6.08 1.54 -10.90
CA GLY A 22 -5.54 2.83 -10.42
C GLY A 22 -5.01 2.79 -8.99
N LYS A 23 -4.57 1.62 -8.49
CA LYS A 23 -3.97 1.45 -7.18
C LYS A 23 -2.78 2.38 -6.95
N SER A 24 -1.80 2.35 -7.84
CA SER A 24 -0.60 3.20 -7.73
C SER A 24 -0.96 4.70 -7.79
N MET A 25 -1.95 5.09 -8.61
CA MET A 25 -2.41 6.48 -8.65
C MET A 25 -3.05 6.91 -7.32
N ALA A 26 -3.77 6.01 -6.66
CA ALA A 26 -4.32 6.26 -5.32
C ALA A 26 -3.21 6.46 -4.29
N LEU A 27 -2.13 5.65 -4.34
CA LEU A 27 -0.97 5.84 -3.48
C LEU A 27 -0.28 7.17 -3.73
N TYR A 28 -0.02 7.50 -4.98
CA TYR A 28 0.60 8.78 -5.33
C TYR A 28 -0.25 9.97 -4.88
N HIS A 29 -1.58 9.86 -4.94
CA HIS A 29 -2.46 10.88 -4.40
C HIS A 29 -2.30 11.02 -2.88
N ILE A 30 -2.25 9.92 -2.15
CA ILE A 30 -2.01 9.93 -0.70
C ILE A 30 -0.65 10.58 -0.39
N ILE A 31 0.40 10.23 -1.13
CA ILE A 31 1.75 10.79 -0.99
C ILE A 31 1.74 12.30 -1.24
N GLU A 32 1.06 12.78 -2.28
CA GLU A 32 0.95 14.21 -2.57
C GLU A 32 0.20 14.98 -1.47
N LEU A 33 -0.82 14.38 -0.87
CA LEU A 33 -1.50 14.96 0.27
C LEU A 33 -0.61 15.03 1.50
N LEU A 34 0.20 13.99 1.75
CA LEU A 34 1.18 13.97 2.84
C LEU A 34 2.31 14.97 2.64
N LYS A 35 2.71 15.24 1.40
CA LYS A 35 3.71 16.25 1.08
C LYS A 35 3.31 17.64 1.55
N SER A 36 2.03 17.96 1.52
CA SER A 36 1.51 19.25 2.01
C SER A 36 1.40 19.33 3.54
N ASP A 37 1.47 18.18 4.22
CA ASP A 37 1.39 18.06 5.67
C ASP A 37 2.74 17.60 6.26
N TYR A 38 3.62 18.56 6.57
CA TYR A 38 5.00 18.32 7.07
C TYR A 38 5.08 17.64 8.44
N LYS A 39 3.96 17.21 9.03
CA LYS A 39 3.94 16.62 10.37
C LYS A 39 4.50 15.20 10.44
N PHE A 40 4.58 14.51 9.31
CA PHE A 40 4.99 13.12 9.28
C PHE A 40 6.23 12.90 8.43
N GLN A 41 7.13 12.06 8.89
CA GLN A 41 8.14 11.46 8.02
C GLN A 41 7.46 10.39 7.16
N LEU A 42 7.82 10.33 5.88
CA LEU A 42 7.29 9.36 4.95
C LEU A 42 8.35 8.33 4.60
N TYR A 43 7.98 7.06 4.74
CA TYR A 43 8.77 5.92 4.30
C TYR A 43 8.00 5.13 3.25
N THR A 44 8.72 4.58 2.27
CA THR A 44 8.13 3.85 1.17
C THR A 44 8.88 2.56 0.87
N PHE A 45 8.15 1.53 0.39
CA PHE A 45 8.71 0.28 -0.10
C PHE A 45 8.00 -0.15 -1.38
N GLY A 46 8.78 -0.58 -2.37
CA GLY A 46 8.27 -1.15 -3.61
C GLY A 46 7.59 -0.15 -4.56
N LEU A 47 7.69 1.15 -4.30
CA LEU A 47 7.16 2.16 -5.22
C LEU A 47 8.06 2.23 -6.46
N ARG A 48 7.41 2.34 -7.64
CA ARG A 48 8.13 2.45 -8.92
C ARG A 48 8.85 3.79 -9.10
N MET A 49 8.41 4.80 -8.36
CA MET A 49 8.99 6.15 -8.39
C MET A 49 9.45 6.53 -7.00
N GLY A 50 10.67 7.04 -6.90
CA GLY A 50 11.17 7.67 -5.69
C GLY A 50 10.58 9.08 -5.50
N PHE A 51 10.59 9.53 -4.26
CA PHE A 51 10.18 10.88 -3.85
C PHE A 51 11.28 11.50 -3.01
N ASP A 52 11.74 12.69 -3.33
CA ASP A 52 12.85 13.37 -2.64
C ASP A 52 12.58 13.58 -1.15
N PHE A 53 11.30 13.64 -0.75
CA PHE A 53 10.85 13.85 0.64
C PHE A 53 10.49 12.55 1.37
N ALA A 54 10.58 11.39 0.70
CA ALA A 54 10.33 10.08 1.28
C ALA A 54 11.62 9.27 1.37
N ARG A 55 11.74 8.47 2.41
CA ARG A 55 12.84 7.52 2.56
C ARG A 55 12.40 6.15 2.08
N GLU A 56 13.18 5.52 1.23
CA GLU A 56 12.94 4.15 0.80
C GLU A 56 13.49 3.19 1.85
N ILE A 57 12.71 2.15 2.17
CA ILE A 57 13.11 1.04 3.03
C ILE A 57 13.24 -0.23 2.20
N TYR A 58 14.11 -1.14 2.63
CA TYR A 58 14.46 -2.33 1.85
C TYR A 58 14.28 -3.64 2.62
N SER A 59 14.00 -3.58 3.92
CA SER A 59 13.87 -4.76 4.78
C SER A 59 12.84 -4.60 5.90
N LEU A 60 12.44 -5.73 6.49
CA LEU A 60 11.61 -5.74 7.70
C LEU A 60 12.34 -5.14 8.90
N ASP A 61 13.64 -5.36 9.02
CA ASP A 61 14.44 -4.86 10.14
C ASP A 61 14.46 -3.33 10.14
N GLU A 62 14.56 -2.70 8.96
CA GLU A 62 14.43 -1.24 8.82
C GLU A 62 13.03 -0.76 9.20
N LEU A 63 11.98 -1.49 8.76
CA LEU A 63 10.59 -1.17 9.06
C LEU A 63 10.32 -1.14 10.57
N GLU A 64 10.92 -2.04 11.33
CA GLU A 64 10.75 -2.16 12.78
C GLU A 64 11.42 -1.02 13.58
N GLN A 65 12.38 -0.31 12.98
CA GLN A 65 13.10 0.82 13.60
C GLN A 65 12.38 2.17 13.41
N ILE A 66 11.37 2.24 12.55
CA ILE A 66 10.68 3.48 12.21
C ILE A 66 9.73 3.89 13.35
N THR A 67 9.72 5.19 13.69
CA THR A 67 8.82 5.77 14.69
C THR A 67 8.12 7.02 14.16
N ASP A 68 6.94 7.34 14.69
CA ASP A 68 6.16 8.57 14.45
C ASP A 68 6.00 8.93 12.97
N SER A 69 5.75 7.93 12.11
CA SER A 69 5.86 8.06 10.67
C SER A 69 4.67 7.48 9.93
N VAL A 70 4.55 7.86 8.67
CA VAL A 70 3.68 7.18 7.70
C VAL A 70 4.54 6.29 6.81
N ILE A 71 4.14 5.03 6.70
CA ILE A 71 4.84 4.00 5.94
C ILE A 71 3.90 3.49 4.85
N ILE A 72 4.33 3.54 3.60
CA ILE A 72 3.56 3.06 2.45
C ILE A 72 4.29 1.90 1.80
N LEU A 73 3.64 0.74 1.77
CA LEU A 73 4.15 -0.45 1.12
C LEU A 73 3.34 -0.73 -0.15
N ASP A 74 3.92 -0.52 -1.32
CA ASP A 74 3.47 -1.17 -2.56
C ASP A 74 4.16 -2.54 -2.64
N GLU A 75 3.58 -3.48 -3.36
CA GLU A 75 4.11 -4.85 -3.44
C GLU A 75 4.36 -5.51 -2.06
N THR A 76 3.43 -5.33 -1.14
CA THR A 76 3.51 -5.81 0.27
C THR A 76 3.92 -7.29 0.41
N PHE A 77 3.61 -8.12 -0.61
CA PHE A 77 3.96 -9.55 -0.63
C PHE A 77 5.45 -9.83 -0.80
N ASN A 78 6.20 -8.88 -1.34
CA ASN A 78 7.65 -9.02 -1.43
C ASN A 78 8.31 -8.88 -0.05
N LEU A 79 7.62 -8.20 0.87
CA LEU A 79 8.11 -7.98 2.23
C LEU A 79 7.51 -8.99 3.23
N PHE A 80 6.22 -9.35 3.07
CA PHE A 80 5.49 -10.21 4.00
C PHE A 80 4.98 -11.48 3.30
N ASP A 81 5.38 -12.64 3.80
CA ASP A 81 4.83 -13.93 3.40
C ASP A 81 3.63 -14.30 4.29
N PHE A 82 2.44 -13.87 3.87
CA PHE A 82 1.20 -14.12 4.62
C PHE A 82 0.72 -15.59 4.57
N ASP A 83 1.27 -16.41 3.71
CA ASP A 83 0.88 -17.81 3.54
C ASP A 83 1.55 -18.75 4.52
N SER A 84 2.76 -18.43 4.90
CA SER A 84 3.54 -19.23 5.83
C SER A 84 3.04 -19.08 7.27
N ARG A 85 2.52 -20.15 7.87
CA ARG A 85 2.08 -20.15 9.28
C ARG A 85 3.17 -19.73 10.27
N PRO A 86 4.43 -20.20 10.17
CA PRO A 86 5.52 -19.74 11.05
C PRO A 86 5.75 -18.24 10.96
N LYS A 87 5.71 -17.67 9.76
CA LYS A 87 5.95 -16.25 9.53
C LYS A 87 4.81 -15.35 10.02
N ARG A 88 3.59 -15.88 10.19
CA ARG A 88 2.46 -15.09 10.73
C ARG A 88 2.73 -14.51 12.10
N LYS A 89 3.43 -15.25 12.99
CA LYS A 89 3.80 -14.72 14.31
C LYS A 89 4.75 -13.53 14.19
N GLN A 90 5.73 -13.63 13.29
CA GLN A 90 6.66 -12.52 13.02
C GLN A 90 5.90 -11.32 12.49
N ILE A 91 5.01 -11.49 11.50
CA ILE A 91 4.17 -10.45 10.94
C ILE A 91 3.31 -9.77 12.03
N GLU A 92 2.72 -10.57 12.94
CA GLU A 92 1.97 -10.01 14.08
C GLU A 92 2.84 -9.19 15.02
N GLN A 93 4.08 -9.61 15.26
CA GLN A 93 5.04 -8.86 16.05
C GLN A 93 5.39 -7.54 15.38
N THR A 94 5.72 -7.57 14.08
CA THR A 94 5.99 -6.36 13.28
C THR A 94 4.80 -5.39 13.32
N PHE A 95 3.56 -5.87 13.16
CA PHE A 95 2.37 -5.00 13.24
C PHE A 95 2.16 -4.40 14.63
N ARG A 96 2.48 -5.14 15.70
CA ARG A 96 2.46 -4.60 17.07
C ARG A 96 3.51 -3.52 17.25
N LEU A 97 4.73 -3.73 16.74
CA LEU A 97 5.81 -2.74 16.80
C LEU A 97 5.44 -1.47 16.02
N ILE A 98 4.87 -1.60 14.82
CA ILE A 98 4.38 -0.46 14.03
C ILE A 98 3.40 0.38 14.85
N ASN A 99 2.42 -0.25 15.50
CA ASN A 99 1.47 0.46 16.34
C ASN A 99 2.12 1.04 17.61
N HIS A 100 3.03 0.30 18.24
CA HIS A 100 3.74 0.76 19.43
C HIS A 100 4.64 1.96 19.14
N ASN A 101 5.28 1.96 17.99
CA ASN A 101 6.13 3.03 17.50
C ASN A 101 5.35 4.22 16.91
N ASN A 102 4.03 4.28 17.13
CA ASN A 102 3.14 5.36 16.68
C ASN A 102 3.14 5.58 15.16
N ASN A 103 3.30 4.52 14.38
CA ASN A 103 3.31 4.59 12.91
C ASN A 103 1.93 4.37 12.31
N VAL A 104 1.71 4.94 11.13
CA VAL A 104 0.63 4.57 10.22
C VAL A 104 1.20 3.74 9.09
N LEU A 105 0.73 2.51 8.94
CA LEU A 105 1.12 1.62 7.85
C LEU A 105 0.00 1.51 6.82
N ILE A 106 0.30 1.87 5.56
CA ILE A 106 -0.59 1.68 4.42
C ILE A 106 -0.02 0.57 3.54
N MET A 107 -0.75 -0.52 3.42
CA MET A 107 -0.35 -1.71 2.65
C MET A 107 -1.19 -1.87 1.40
N CYS A 108 -0.56 -1.96 0.24
CA CYS A 108 -1.24 -2.34 -1.00
C CYS A 108 -1.47 -3.84 -1.09
N LEU A 109 -2.69 -4.21 -1.34
CA LEU A 109 -3.16 -5.58 -1.34
C LEU A 109 -3.95 -5.87 -2.62
N LEU A 110 -3.71 -7.02 -3.22
CA LEU A 110 -4.64 -7.59 -4.19
C LEU A 110 -5.81 -8.22 -3.43
N PRO A 111 -7.03 -8.25 -4.00
CA PRO A 111 -8.19 -8.83 -3.32
C PRO A 111 -7.99 -10.28 -2.88
N GLU A 112 -7.36 -11.11 -3.71
CA GLU A 112 -7.03 -12.51 -3.40
C GLU A 112 -6.08 -12.66 -2.22
N ASN A 113 -5.26 -11.65 -1.99
CA ASN A 113 -4.23 -11.62 -0.96
C ASN A 113 -4.72 -11.02 0.36
N CYS A 114 -5.88 -10.35 0.36
CA CYS A 114 -6.52 -9.85 1.56
C CYS A 114 -7.19 -10.98 2.36
N LYS A 115 -6.39 -11.90 2.89
CA LYS A 115 -6.85 -13.08 3.64
C LYS A 115 -7.44 -12.70 4.99
N LYS A 116 -8.25 -13.60 5.57
CA LYS A 116 -8.93 -13.40 6.87
C LYS A 116 -7.98 -12.96 7.98
N PHE A 117 -6.78 -13.53 8.01
CA PHE A 117 -5.75 -13.17 8.98
C PHE A 117 -5.39 -11.67 8.89
N LEU A 118 -5.05 -11.20 7.70
CA LEU A 118 -4.66 -9.81 7.49
C LEU A 118 -5.84 -8.86 7.71
N ALA A 119 -6.99 -9.19 7.14
CA ALA A 119 -8.20 -8.37 7.28
C ALA A 119 -8.62 -8.14 8.74
N SER A 120 -8.37 -9.12 9.64
CA SER A 120 -8.67 -8.98 11.06
C SER A 120 -7.73 -8.04 11.82
N LYS A 121 -6.66 -7.59 11.19
CA LYS A 121 -5.65 -6.67 11.77
C LYS A 121 -5.79 -5.24 11.25
N LEU A 122 -6.58 -5.04 10.19
CA LEU A 122 -6.73 -3.72 9.58
C LEU A 122 -7.72 -2.86 10.37
N ASP A 123 -7.31 -1.62 10.66
CA ASP A 123 -8.14 -0.60 11.30
C ASP A 123 -9.03 0.12 10.29
N ALA A 124 -8.57 0.19 9.05
CA ALA A 124 -9.30 0.78 7.94
C ALA A 124 -8.96 0.10 6.62
N VAL A 125 -9.89 0.17 5.66
CA VAL A 125 -9.69 -0.38 4.33
C VAL A 125 -10.09 0.67 3.29
N MET A 126 -9.20 0.88 2.34
CA MET A 126 -9.43 1.68 1.15
C MET A 126 -9.68 0.73 -0.01
N PHE A 127 -10.73 0.98 -0.78
CA PHE A 127 -11.07 0.17 -1.93
C PHE A 127 -10.95 0.98 -3.21
N LYS A 128 -10.22 0.44 -4.16
CA LYS A 128 -10.39 0.74 -5.57
C LYS A 128 -11.34 -0.31 -6.17
N LYS A 129 -11.63 -0.20 -7.46
CA LYS A 129 -12.48 -1.17 -8.15
C LYS A 129 -11.94 -2.60 -7.96
N CYS A 130 -12.82 -3.52 -7.58
CA CYS A 130 -12.57 -4.96 -7.54
C CYS A 130 -13.31 -5.63 -8.68
N THR A 131 -12.91 -6.84 -9.07
CA THR A 131 -13.56 -7.58 -10.16
C THR A 131 -14.76 -8.40 -9.68
N ILE A 132 -15.59 -8.83 -10.63
CA ILE A 132 -16.67 -9.79 -10.37
C ILE A 132 -16.09 -11.11 -9.82
N ALA A 133 -14.92 -11.53 -10.28
CA ALA A 133 -14.26 -12.74 -9.81
C ALA A 133 -14.00 -12.72 -8.30
N ASP A 134 -13.63 -11.58 -7.73
CA ASP A 134 -13.43 -11.42 -6.28
C ASP A 134 -14.72 -11.68 -5.49
N PHE A 135 -15.85 -11.30 -6.06
CA PHE A 135 -17.16 -11.55 -5.45
C PHE A 135 -17.61 -13.01 -5.60
N ILE A 136 -17.41 -13.61 -6.77
CA ILE A 136 -17.81 -15.00 -7.05
C ILE A 136 -17.00 -15.97 -6.20
N ASN A 137 -15.68 -15.77 -6.14
CA ASN A 137 -14.76 -16.68 -5.44
C ASN A 137 -14.80 -16.51 -3.92
N GLY A 138 -15.68 -15.66 -3.40
CA GLY A 138 -15.82 -15.46 -1.96
C GLY A 138 -14.57 -14.84 -1.34
N SER A 139 -13.87 -13.96 -2.09
CA SER A 139 -12.70 -13.24 -1.60
C SER A 139 -12.98 -12.51 -0.29
N MET A 140 -11.93 -12.14 0.42
CA MET A 140 -12.05 -11.38 1.66
C MET A 140 -12.69 -10.01 1.41
N THR A 141 -12.46 -9.40 0.25
CA THR A 141 -13.09 -8.14 -0.16
C THR A 141 -14.62 -8.26 -0.12
N LYS A 142 -15.18 -9.34 -0.70
CA LYS A 142 -16.61 -9.63 -0.63
C LYS A 142 -17.08 -9.71 0.82
N ARG A 143 -16.37 -10.48 1.65
CA ARG A 143 -16.75 -10.70 3.06
C ARG A 143 -16.72 -9.40 3.87
N ILE A 144 -15.69 -8.58 3.68
CA ILE A 144 -15.59 -7.27 4.36
C ILE A 144 -16.76 -6.40 3.94
N VAL A 145 -16.99 -6.24 2.65
CA VAL A 145 -18.03 -5.36 2.13
C VAL A 145 -19.43 -5.88 2.49
N GLN A 146 -19.67 -7.18 2.37
CA GLN A 146 -20.96 -7.78 2.78
C GLN A 146 -21.20 -7.70 4.29
N GLY A 147 -20.16 -7.91 5.10
CA GLY A 147 -20.27 -7.86 6.56
C GLY A 147 -20.64 -6.48 7.08
N TYR A 148 -20.20 -5.42 6.39
CA TYR A 148 -20.37 -4.06 6.86
C TYR A 148 -21.44 -3.24 6.13
N CYS A 149 -21.73 -3.56 4.88
CA CYS A 149 -22.62 -2.76 4.05
C CYS A 149 -23.91 -3.47 3.65
N GLY A 150 -24.00 -4.78 3.85
CA GLY A 150 -25.01 -5.62 3.25
C GLY A 150 -24.74 -5.89 1.76
N TYR A 151 -25.51 -6.81 1.19
CA TYR A 151 -25.29 -7.29 -0.18
C TYR A 151 -25.38 -6.19 -1.24
N GLU A 152 -26.39 -5.32 -1.14
CA GLU A 152 -26.61 -4.25 -2.13
C GLU A 152 -25.45 -3.25 -2.16
N LYS A 153 -24.93 -2.87 -1.00
CA LYS A 153 -23.78 -1.98 -0.92
C LYS A 153 -22.46 -2.66 -1.30
N GLY A 154 -22.39 -3.98 -1.20
CA GLY A 154 -21.26 -4.77 -1.66
C GLY A 154 -20.98 -4.63 -3.16
N THR A 155 -22.04 -4.42 -3.96
CA THR A 155 -21.88 -4.18 -5.40
C THR A 155 -21.23 -2.86 -5.73
N THR A 156 -21.26 -1.90 -4.83
CA THR A 156 -20.65 -0.57 -5.03
C THR A 156 -19.14 -0.66 -5.29
N VAL A 157 -18.46 -1.63 -4.68
CA VAL A 157 -17.01 -1.84 -4.87
C VAL A 157 -16.68 -2.27 -6.29
N LEU A 158 -17.59 -2.95 -7.00
CA LEU A 158 -17.43 -3.31 -8.42
C LEU A 158 -17.48 -2.10 -9.35
N ASN A 159 -18.13 -1.04 -8.93
CA ASN A 159 -18.45 0.11 -9.76
C ASN A 159 -17.71 1.39 -9.34
N ILE A 160 -16.66 1.28 -8.52
CA ILE A 160 -15.84 2.44 -8.14
C ILE A 160 -15.16 2.99 -9.40
N PRO A 161 -15.40 4.25 -9.78
CA PRO A 161 -14.70 4.88 -10.88
C PRO A 161 -13.18 4.93 -10.66
N ILE A 162 -12.42 4.97 -11.76
CA ILE A 162 -10.95 4.97 -11.68
C ILE A 162 -10.40 6.20 -10.95
N ASP A 163 -11.12 7.32 -11.00
CA ASP A 163 -10.81 8.57 -10.33
C ASP A 163 -11.33 8.65 -8.89
N ARG A 164 -11.84 7.54 -8.33
CA ARG A 164 -12.37 7.49 -6.98
C ARG A 164 -11.84 6.32 -6.18
N MET A 165 -11.91 6.49 -4.86
CA MET A 165 -11.59 5.47 -3.88
C MET A 165 -12.67 5.48 -2.80
N LEU A 166 -13.06 4.30 -2.33
CA LEU A 166 -13.98 4.14 -1.20
C LEU A 166 -13.16 3.80 0.04
N ILE A 167 -13.40 4.50 1.14
CA ILE A 167 -12.69 4.29 2.41
C ILE A 167 -13.68 3.80 3.45
N TYR A 168 -13.35 2.70 4.11
CA TYR A 168 -14.06 2.16 5.26
C TYR A 168 -13.19 2.26 6.51
N ASN A 169 -13.68 2.92 7.56
CA ASN A 169 -12.94 3.17 8.81
C ASN A 169 -13.43 2.32 9.99
N GLY A 170 -14.05 1.17 9.74
CA GLY A 170 -14.65 0.32 10.77
C GLY A 170 -16.08 0.71 11.15
N LYS A 171 -16.57 1.88 10.76
CA LYS A 171 -17.92 2.38 11.11
C LYS A 171 -18.73 2.82 9.89
N LYS A 172 -18.13 3.56 8.98
CA LYS A 172 -18.81 4.14 7.81
C LYS A 172 -17.93 4.12 6.57
N PHE A 173 -18.58 4.14 5.42
CA PHE A 173 -17.93 4.38 4.14
C PHE A 173 -17.91 5.86 3.80
N SER A 174 -16.82 6.28 3.16
CA SER A 174 -16.68 7.61 2.55
C SER A 174 -15.95 7.50 1.22
N GLY A 175 -16.32 8.34 0.26
CA GLY A 175 -15.63 8.44 -1.02
C GLY A 175 -14.50 9.47 -0.97
N MET A 176 -13.43 9.22 -1.73
CA MET A 176 -12.35 10.16 -1.99
C MET A 176 -12.13 10.26 -3.50
N HIS A 177 -12.06 11.48 -4.04
CA HIS A 177 -11.67 11.71 -5.42
C HIS A 177 -10.15 11.64 -5.54
N ILE A 178 -9.67 10.99 -6.60
CA ILE A 178 -8.25 10.83 -6.93
C ILE A 178 -8.00 11.55 -8.24
N PRO A 179 -7.34 12.71 -8.22
CA PRO A 179 -7.03 13.41 -9.45
C PRO A 179 -6.01 12.62 -10.28
N TYR A 180 -6.07 12.81 -11.58
CA TYR A 180 -5.09 12.24 -12.47
C TYR A 180 -3.79 13.05 -12.44
N TYR A 181 -2.70 12.39 -12.09
CA TYR A 181 -1.37 12.99 -12.08
C TYR A 181 -0.58 12.51 -13.30
N LYS A 182 -0.50 13.34 -14.35
CA LYS A 182 0.26 13.01 -15.58
C LYS A 182 1.72 12.61 -15.29
N LYS A 183 2.35 13.24 -14.29
CA LYS A 183 3.73 12.92 -13.89
C LYS A 183 3.92 11.49 -13.36
N TYR A 184 2.83 10.81 -12.97
CA TYR A 184 2.83 9.43 -12.47
C TYR A 184 2.24 8.43 -13.48
N ASP A 185 2.01 8.86 -14.72
CA ASP A 185 1.51 7.96 -15.75
C ASP A 185 2.57 6.90 -16.07
N THR A 186 2.26 5.65 -15.72
CA THR A 186 3.17 4.51 -15.90
C THR A 186 3.48 4.22 -17.38
N LYS A 187 2.61 4.61 -18.32
CA LYS A 187 2.89 4.43 -19.75
C LYS A 187 4.00 5.37 -20.22
N ALA A 188 3.97 6.63 -19.78
CA ALA A 188 5.03 7.58 -20.08
C ALA A 188 6.35 7.23 -19.37
N ASN A 189 6.28 6.57 -18.19
CA ASN A 189 7.44 6.22 -17.40
C ASN A 189 8.04 4.84 -17.75
N ASN A 190 7.31 3.95 -18.40
CA ASN A 190 7.84 2.65 -18.82
C ASN A 190 9.05 2.76 -19.78
N GLU A 191 9.14 3.82 -20.58
CA GLU A 191 10.32 4.08 -21.42
C GLU A 191 11.57 4.44 -20.59
N VAL A 192 11.38 5.03 -19.40
CA VAL A 192 12.48 5.40 -18.49
C VAL A 192 12.94 4.20 -17.67
N ILE A 193 12.03 3.31 -17.28
CA ILE A 193 12.32 2.13 -16.46
C ILE A 193 13.04 1.03 -17.26
N LEU A 194 12.80 0.95 -18.56
CA LEU A 194 13.45 -0.04 -19.44
C LEU A 194 14.90 0.29 -19.79
N LYS A 195 15.43 1.45 -19.39
CA LYS A 195 16.87 1.70 -19.51
C LYS A 195 17.58 0.90 -18.40
N PRO A 196 18.38 -0.12 -18.72
CA PRO A 196 19.12 -0.85 -17.70
C PRO A 196 20.02 0.14 -16.97
N LYS A 197 19.96 0.15 -15.64
CA LYS A 197 20.96 0.83 -14.82
C LYS A 197 22.30 0.29 -15.30
N GLN A 198 23.13 1.12 -15.92
CA GLN A 198 24.48 0.76 -16.27
C GLN A 198 25.19 0.39 -14.96
N ASN A 199 25.31 -0.92 -14.74
CA ASN A 199 26.14 -1.42 -13.66
C ASN A 199 27.55 -0.92 -13.95
N ASN A 200 28.03 0.03 -13.16
CA ASN A 200 29.42 0.40 -13.11
C ASN A 200 30.21 -0.86 -12.69
N VAL A 201 30.61 -1.64 -13.67
CA VAL A 201 31.57 -2.71 -13.49
C VAL A 201 32.88 -2.06 -13.07
N ILE A 202 33.16 -2.09 -11.77
CA ILE A 202 34.45 -1.74 -11.22
C ILE A 202 35.42 -2.82 -11.73
N THR A 203 36.09 -2.53 -12.84
CA THR A 203 37.21 -3.32 -13.30
C THR A 203 38.35 -3.19 -12.28
N LYS A 204 38.48 -4.18 -11.40
CA LYS A 204 39.69 -4.35 -10.58
C LYS A 204 40.90 -4.50 -11.53
N LYS A 205 41.70 -3.42 -11.64
CA LYS A 205 43.03 -3.51 -12.23
C LYS A 205 43.84 -4.56 -11.43
N LYS A 206 44.14 -5.67 -12.03
CA LYS A 206 45.19 -6.60 -11.54
C LYS A 206 46.50 -5.86 -11.62
N GLY A 207 47.08 -5.52 -10.49
CA GLY A 207 48.45 -5.04 -10.39
C GLY A 207 49.38 -6.15 -10.79
N GLY A 208 50.13 -5.97 -11.88
CA GLY A 208 51.26 -6.78 -12.24
C GLY A 208 52.41 -6.57 -11.23
N LYS A 209 52.94 -7.65 -10.73
CA LYS A 209 54.28 -7.72 -10.12
C LYS A 209 55.27 -7.98 -11.21
N SER A 210 56.25 -7.13 -11.33
CA SER A 210 57.59 -7.43 -11.81
C SER A 210 58.52 -7.35 -10.62
#